data_66097c270c90fcf8669123284dc1570a
#
_entry.id   66097c270c90fcf8669123284dc1570a
#
_cell.length_a   1.000
_cell.length_b   1.000
_cell.length_c   1.000
_cell.angle_alpha   90.00
_cell.angle_beta   90.00
_cell.angle_gamma   90.00
#
_symmetry.space_group_name_H-M   'P 1'
#
loop_
_entity.id
_entity.type
_entity.pdbx_description
1 polymer ?
#
loop_
_entity_poly.entity_id
_entity_poly.type
_entity_poly.pdbx_seq_one_letter_code
_entity_poly.pdbx_strand_id
1 'polypeptide(L)'
;MRKFILSILLGIAPLAYASPMTQSEIDQLVQKLETLHNTQPSIQANFREERHLAMLKEPVVNEGKVWFTLPDKIRREIGGKTPSTTVTDGKKVSIYYPNYQQLEVYDLEKRPIIKDTMRALTAGLNFREVASYYNIEGSKNGSDYQLTLTPKTAAVRKLLQSVDLTIDGNLTPVRVIIHDSKGQIFTETYTNVRRDTLPASTFEFSAPPGTKVSTPLGN
;
A
#
# COMPACT_ATOMS: atom_id res chain seq x y z
N MET A 1 -69.31 0.10 1.99
CA MET A 1 -68.01 0.39 2.68
C MET A 1 -66.94 -0.56 2.10
N ARG A 2 -66.12 -0.07 1.16
CA ARG A 2 -65.06 -0.86 0.54
C ARG A 2 -63.75 -0.66 1.35
N LYS A 3 -63.26 -1.74 1.97
CA LYS A 3 -61.99 -1.73 2.71
C LYS A 3 -60.85 -1.86 1.69
N PHE A 4 -60.03 -0.79 1.54
CA PHE A 4 -58.74 -0.84 0.81
C PHE A 4 -57.70 -1.53 1.74
N ILE A 5 -57.19 -2.68 1.33
CA ILE A 5 -56.05 -3.32 1.95
C ILE A 5 -54.81 -2.78 1.25
N LEU A 6 -54.05 -1.97 1.96
CA LEU A 6 -52.77 -1.43 1.49
C LEU A 6 -51.70 -2.52 1.76
N SER A 7 -51.31 -3.27 0.74
CA SER A 7 -50.18 -4.21 0.80
C SER A 7 -48.87 -3.45 0.77
N ILE A 8 -48.18 -3.36 1.89
CA ILE A 8 -46.81 -2.86 1.98
C ILE A 8 -45.87 -3.95 1.46
N LEU A 9 -45.39 -3.81 0.25
CA LEU A 9 -44.23 -4.62 -0.25
C LEU A 9 -42.97 -4.13 0.47
N LEU A 10 -42.49 -4.89 1.47
CA LEU A 10 -41.16 -4.71 2.05
C LEU A 10 -40.14 -5.20 1.01
N GLY A 11 -39.52 -4.29 0.31
CA GLY A 11 -38.40 -4.59 -0.58
C GLY A 11 -37.19 -5.04 0.24
N ILE A 12 -36.92 -6.35 0.23
CA ILE A 12 -35.67 -6.91 0.79
C ILE A 12 -34.58 -6.51 -0.20
N ALA A 13 -33.78 -5.48 0.13
CA ALA A 13 -32.56 -5.19 -0.60
C ALA A 13 -31.61 -6.40 -0.45
N PRO A 14 -31.04 -6.95 -1.54
CA PRO A 14 -30.08 -8.04 -1.41
C PRO A 14 -28.84 -7.51 -0.68
N LEU A 15 -28.53 -8.12 0.45
CA LEU A 15 -27.22 -7.95 1.09
C LEU A 15 -26.18 -8.48 0.11
N ALA A 16 -25.32 -7.59 -0.39
CA ALA A 16 -24.19 -7.96 -1.24
C ALA A 16 -23.20 -8.74 -0.37
N TYR A 17 -23.23 -10.05 -0.46
CA TYR A 17 -22.23 -10.90 0.17
C TYR A 17 -20.98 -10.91 -0.68
N ALA A 18 -19.80 -10.73 -0.04
CA ALA A 18 -18.53 -10.95 -0.69
C ALA A 18 -18.45 -12.42 -1.15
N SER A 19 -18.22 -12.65 -2.43
CA SER A 19 -18.10 -14.01 -2.99
C SER A 19 -16.61 -14.37 -3.12
N PRO A 20 -16.18 -15.54 -2.60
CA PRO A 20 -14.80 -16.01 -2.80
C PRO A 20 -14.47 -16.11 -4.29
N MET A 21 -13.24 -15.74 -4.64
CA MET A 21 -12.70 -15.88 -5.99
C MET A 21 -12.00 -17.24 -6.14
N THR A 22 -12.15 -17.85 -7.31
CA THR A 22 -11.37 -19.01 -7.69
C THR A 22 -9.93 -18.60 -8.01
N GLN A 23 -8.98 -19.53 -7.97
CA GLN A 23 -7.60 -19.25 -8.37
C GLN A 23 -7.49 -18.67 -9.79
N SER A 24 -8.28 -19.18 -10.72
CA SER A 24 -8.31 -18.67 -12.09
C SER A 24 -8.78 -17.22 -12.18
N GLU A 25 -9.74 -16.80 -11.36
CA GLU A 25 -10.18 -15.39 -11.30
C GLU A 25 -9.12 -14.49 -10.68
N ILE A 26 -8.41 -14.98 -9.65
CA ILE A 26 -7.27 -14.27 -9.05
C ILE A 26 -6.17 -14.09 -10.09
N ASP A 27 -5.79 -15.15 -10.81
CA ASP A 27 -4.74 -15.10 -11.86
C ASP A 27 -5.12 -14.11 -12.97
N GLN A 28 -6.37 -14.09 -13.40
CA GLN A 28 -6.88 -13.12 -14.38
C GLN A 28 -6.83 -11.68 -13.86
N LEU A 29 -7.17 -11.45 -12.58
CA LEU A 29 -7.07 -10.13 -11.98
C LEU A 29 -5.62 -9.67 -11.89
N VAL A 30 -4.71 -10.53 -11.43
CA VAL A 30 -3.27 -10.25 -11.37
C VAL A 30 -2.74 -9.89 -12.75
N GLN A 31 -3.09 -10.65 -13.79
CA GLN A 31 -2.68 -10.37 -15.16
C GLN A 31 -3.21 -9.02 -15.68
N LYS A 32 -4.46 -8.64 -15.35
CA LYS A 32 -5.00 -7.32 -15.69
C LYS A 32 -4.23 -6.20 -15.01
N LEU A 33 -3.91 -6.36 -13.72
CA LEU A 33 -3.13 -5.39 -12.94
C LEU A 33 -1.71 -5.27 -13.48
N GLU A 34 -1.06 -6.38 -13.86
CA GLU A 34 0.26 -6.38 -14.51
C GLU A 34 0.21 -5.65 -15.86
N THR A 35 -0.79 -5.91 -16.68
CA THR A 35 -0.96 -5.24 -17.99
C THR A 35 -1.15 -3.74 -17.80
N LEU A 36 -1.97 -3.35 -16.82
CA LEU A 36 -2.19 -1.94 -16.49
C LEU A 36 -0.89 -1.28 -16.03
N HIS A 37 -0.13 -1.94 -15.17
CA HIS A 37 1.16 -1.42 -14.69
C HIS A 37 2.23 -1.35 -15.79
N ASN A 38 2.22 -2.25 -16.76
CA ASN A 38 3.15 -2.18 -17.89
C ASN A 38 2.87 -1.01 -18.81
N THR A 39 1.60 -0.63 -18.96
CA THR A 39 1.19 0.51 -19.80
C THR A 39 1.20 1.85 -19.05
N GLN A 40 0.95 1.81 -17.74
CA GLN A 40 0.87 2.97 -16.86
C GLN A 40 1.67 2.68 -15.57
N PRO A 41 3.02 2.71 -15.63
CA PRO A 41 3.87 2.24 -14.55
C PRO A 41 3.91 3.15 -13.31
N SER A 42 3.31 4.34 -13.40
CA SER A 42 3.37 5.32 -12.33
C SER A 42 1.98 5.58 -11.74
N ILE A 43 1.96 5.74 -10.43
CA ILE A 43 0.76 6.10 -9.65
C ILE A 43 1.12 7.26 -8.73
N GLN A 44 0.22 8.22 -8.58
CA GLN A 44 0.26 9.21 -7.51
C GLN A 44 -1.09 9.27 -6.81
N ALA A 45 -1.06 9.49 -5.50
CA ALA A 45 -2.26 9.55 -4.66
C ALA A 45 -2.05 10.42 -3.43
N ASN A 46 -3.14 10.90 -2.85
CA ASN A 46 -3.15 11.28 -1.45
C ASN A 46 -3.40 10.02 -0.61
N PHE A 47 -2.81 9.97 0.59
CA PHE A 47 -3.09 8.89 1.53
C PHE A 47 -3.44 9.43 2.92
N ARG A 48 -4.22 8.64 3.65
CA ARG A 48 -4.42 8.72 5.08
C ARG A 48 -4.01 7.40 5.69
N GLU A 49 -3.01 7.45 6.58
CA GLU A 49 -2.47 6.31 7.30
C GLU A 49 -2.98 6.31 8.74
N GLU A 50 -3.45 5.18 9.21
CA GLU A 50 -3.78 4.91 10.61
C GLU A 50 -2.91 3.76 11.12
N ARG A 51 -2.20 3.98 12.21
CA ARG A 51 -1.36 2.97 12.87
C ARG A 51 -1.95 2.63 14.23
N HIS A 52 -2.46 1.43 14.34
CA HIS A 52 -2.91 0.86 15.61
C HIS A 52 -1.72 0.16 16.28
N LEU A 53 -1.16 0.81 17.28
CA LEU A 53 -0.04 0.30 18.06
C LEU A 53 -0.57 -0.26 19.38
N ALA A 54 -0.16 -1.47 19.76
CA ALA A 54 -0.69 -2.18 20.94
C ALA A 54 -0.59 -1.39 22.27
N MET A 55 0.35 -0.44 22.36
CA MET A 55 0.58 0.39 23.54
C MET A 55 -0.24 1.69 23.56
N LEU A 56 -0.93 2.04 22.48
CA LEU A 56 -1.68 3.29 22.36
C LEU A 56 -3.18 3.01 22.30
N LYS A 57 -3.98 3.82 23.02
CA LYS A 57 -5.45 3.72 22.98
C LYS A 57 -6.03 4.25 21.66
N GLU A 58 -5.41 5.28 21.12
CA GLU A 58 -5.83 5.92 19.88
C GLU A 58 -4.80 5.63 18.77
N PRO A 59 -5.26 5.46 17.52
CA PRO A 59 -4.34 5.29 16.40
C PRO A 59 -3.52 6.56 16.15
N VAL A 60 -2.29 6.37 15.73
CA VAL A 60 -1.50 7.47 15.15
C VAL A 60 -1.97 7.69 13.73
N VAL A 61 -2.42 8.90 13.42
CA VAL A 61 -2.93 9.27 12.09
C VAL A 61 -1.94 10.18 11.38
N ASN A 62 -1.57 9.84 10.16
CA ASN A 62 -0.76 10.64 9.26
C ASN A 62 -1.49 10.83 7.94
N GLU A 63 -1.29 11.97 7.31
CA GLU A 63 -1.80 12.26 5.98
C GLU A 63 -0.66 12.75 5.09
N GLY A 64 -0.76 12.47 3.80
CA GLY A 64 0.29 12.87 2.89
C GLY A 64 0.03 12.52 1.44
N LYS A 65 1.12 12.48 0.67
CA LYS A 65 1.11 12.15 -0.75
C LYS A 65 2.11 11.04 -1.02
N VAL A 66 1.78 10.19 -1.97
CA VAL A 66 2.65 9.12 -2.46
C VAL A 66 2.74 9.17 -3.96
N TRP A 67 3.96 8.96 -4.47
CA TRP A 67 4.28 8.75 -5.87
C TRP A 67 5.03 7.43 -5.97
N PHE A 68 4.62 6.63 -6.91
CA PHE A 68 5.21 5.33 -7.16
C PHE A 68 5.47 5.15 -8.65
N THR A 69 6.62 4.61 -9.01
CA THR A 69 6.92 4.16 -10.37
C THR A 69 7.62 2.82 -10.32
N LEU A 70 7.09 1.87 -11.06
CA LEU A 70 7.68 0.53 -11.18
C LEU A 70 9.13 0.57 -11.68
N PRO A 71 9.96 -0.34 -11.20
CA PRO A 71 9.61 -1.44 -10.29
C PRO A 71 9.69 -1.10 -8.79
N ASP A 72 10.39 -0.03 -8.41
CA ASP A 72 10.83 0.16 -7.01
C ASP A 72 11.07 1.62 -6.61
N LYS A 73 10.64 2.59 -7.42
CA LYS A 73 10.78 4.02 -7.10
C LYS A 73 9.56 4.50 -6.33
N ILE A 74 9.79 5.02 -5.13
CA ILE A 74 8.75 5.55 -4.26
C ILE A 74 9.18 6.89 -3.71
N ARG A 75 8.27 7.86 -3.71
CA ARG A 75 8.34 9.07 -2.90
C ARG A 75 7.09 9.13 -2.03
N ARG A 76 7.27 9.36 -0.74
CA ARG A 76 6.20 9.48 0.22
C ARG A 76 6.45 10.69 1.10
N GLU A 77 5.49 11.59 1.16
CA GLU A 77 5.57 12.80 1.96
C GLU A 77 4.45 12.78 3.00
N ILE A 78 4.82 12.83 4.27
CA ILE A 78 3.92 12.99 5.40
C ILE A 78 3.92 14.46 5.79
N GLY A 79 2.72 15.02 5.97
CA GLY A 79 2.52 16.37 6.46
C GLY A 79 2.28 16.43 7.98
N GLY A 80 1.83 17.60 8.46
CA GLY A 80 1.36 17.77 9.83
C GLY A 80 2.49 18.01 10.86
N LYS A 81 2.30 17.50 12.09
CA LYS A 81 3.18 17.81 13.23
C LYS A 81 4.56 17.16 13.15
N THR A 82 4.64 15.98 12.55
CA THR A 82 5.87 15.20 12.38
C THR A 82 6.11 14.93 10.89
N PRO A 83 6.43 15.97 10.11
CA PRO A 83 6.61 15.82 8.68
C PRO A 83 7.81 14.95 8.38
N SER A 84 7.71 14.18 7.30
CA SER A 84 8.83 13.41 6.77
C SER A 84 8.71 13.22 5.27
N THR A 85 9.85 13.10 4.61
CA THR A 85 9.94 12.74 3.19
C THR A 85 10.76 11.48 3.05
N THR A 86 10.15 10.42 2.53
CA THR A 86 10.84 9.17 2.21
C THR A 86 10.96 9.07 0.70
N VAL A 87 12.17 8.80 0.21
CA VAL A 87 12.42 8.58 -1.22
C VAL A 87 13.27 7.32 -1.39
N THR A 88 12.91 6.48 -2.35
CA THR A 88 13.75 5.36 -2.78
C THR A 88 13.83 5.30 -4.30
N ASP A 89 15.00 4.94 -4.79
CA ASP A 89 15.31 4.64 -6.20
C ASP A 89 15.50 3.13 -6.44
N GLY A 90 15.14 2.31 -5.44
CA GLY A 90 15.34 0.85 -5.45
C GLY A 90 16.74 0.40 -4.99
N LYS A 91 17.70 1.33 -4.81
CA LYS A 91 19.06 1.07 -4.32
C LYS A 91 19.27 1.65 -2.94
N LYS A 92 18.74 2.82 -2.68
CA LYS A 92 18.82 3.53 -1.41
C LYS A 92 17.44 3.97 -0.96
N VAL A 93 17.23 4.01 0.36
CA VAL A 93 16.11 4.70 0.98
C VAL A 93 16.66 5.90 1.72
N SER A 94 16.12 7.07 1.42
CA SER A 94 16.41 8.33 2.10
C SER A 94 15.18 8.77 2.87
N ILE A 95 15.31 9.00 4.17
CA ILE A 95 14.23 9.50 5.03
C ILE A 95 14.67 10.82 5.64
N TYR A 96 14.02 11.89 5.24
CA TYR A 96 14.30 13.23 5.75
C TYR A 96 13.24 13.65 6.76
N TYR A 97 13.71 14.17 7.90
CA TYR A 97 12.90 14.70 9.00
C TYR A 97 13.17 16.20 9.14
N PRO A 98 12.35 17.08 8.53
CA PRO A 98 12.60 18.52 8.51
C PRO A 98 12.68 19.14 9.90
N ASN A 99 11.85 18.72 10.85
CA ASN A 99 11.85 19.25 12.23
C ASN A 99 13.18 19.00 12.97
N TYR A 100 13.94 17.99 12.56
CA TYR A 100 15.22 17.63 13.17
C TYR A 100 16.41 17.97 12.29
N GLN A 101 16.18 18.47 11.06
CA GLN A 101 17.20 18.66 10.03
C GLN A 101 18.08 17.40 9.87
N GLN A 102 17.44 16.24 9.90
CA GLN A 102 18.11 14.93 9.84
C GLN A 102 17.70 14.17 8.59
N LEU A 103 18.70 13.58 7.93
CA LEU A 103 18.53 12.65 6.81
C LEU A 103 19.13 11.30 7.20
N GLU A 104 18.31 10.27 7.16
CA GLU A 104 18.74 8.88 7.31
C GLU A 104 18.84 8.25 5.92
N VAL A 105 19.96 7.57 5.64
CA VAL A 105 20.20 6.89 4.37
C VAL A 105 20.47 5.42 4.63
N TYR A 106 19.72 4.57 3.94
CA TYR A 106 19.82 3.12 4.02
C TYR A 106 20.24 2.58 2.65
N ASP A 107 21.39 1.92 2.57
CA ASP A 107 21.88 1.26 1.36
C ASP A 107 21.25 -0.14 1.25
N LEU A 108 20.33 -0.30 0.29
CA LEU A 108 19.62 -1.57 0.08
C LEU A 108 20.47 -2.60 -0.64
N GLU A 109 21.50 -2.18 -1.41
CA GLU A 109 22.38 -3.11 -2.12
C GLU A 109 23.27 -3.90 -1.16
N LYS A 110 23.68 -3.26 -0.06
CA LYS A 110 24.46 -3.91 1.01
C LYS A 110 23.61 -4.74 1.97
N ARG A 111 22.28 -4.74 1.82
CA ARG A 111 21.32 -5.31 2.76
C ARG A 111 20.21 -6.09 2.05
N PRO A 112 20.54 -7.23 1.46
CA PRO A 112 19.59 -8.00 0.65
C PRO A 112 18.30 -8.34 1.42
N ILE A 113 18.38 -8.65 2.71
CA ILE A 113 17.21 -8.97 3.53
C ILE A 113 16.26 -7.76 3.63
N ILE A 114 16.80 -6.53 3.80
CA ILE A 114 15.97 -5.31 3.84
C ILE A 114 15.38 -5.04 2.47
N LYS A 115 16.17 -5.21 1.41
CA LYS A 115 15.72 -5.05 0.02
C LYS A 115 14.57 -6.01 -0.29
N ASP A 116 14.71 -7.28 0.05
CA ASP A 116 13.68 -8.30 -0.18
C ASP A 116 12.44 -8.05 0.68
N THR A 117 12.60 -7.57 1.91
CA THR A 117 11.49 -7.17 2.77
C THR A 117 10.73 -5.98 2.17
N MET A 118 11.46 -4.97 1.68
CA MET A 118 10.83 -3.83 1.01
C MET A 118 10.10 -4.25 -0.27
N ARG A 119 10.70 -5.13 -1.08
CA ARG A 119 10.02 -5.71 -2.26
C ARG A 119 8.75 -6.44 -1.87
N ALA A 120 8.79 -7.23 -0.80
CA ALA A 120 7.60 -7.91 -0.31
C ALA A 120 6.53 -6.90 0.14
N LEU A 121 6.88 -5.87 0.91
CA LEU A 121 5.95 -4.83 1.35
C LEU A 121 5.35 -4.04 0.18
N THR A 122 6.14 -3.80 -0.87
CA THR A 122 5.70 -3.06 -2.07
C THR A 122 5.10 -3.95 -3.15
N ALA A 123 5.15 -5.28 -3.00
CA ALA A 123 4.59 -6.23 -3.98
C ALA A 123 3.07 -6.04 -4.15
N GLY A 124 2.37 -5.59 -3.12
CA GLY A 124 0.98 -5.18 -3.23
C GLY A 124 0.73 -4.02 -4.19
N LEU A 125 1.76 -3.22 -4.50
CA LEU A 125 1.76 -2.17 -5.52
C LEU A 125 2.39 -2.64 -6.84
N ASN A 126 3.23 -3.69 -6.80
CA ASN A 126 3.90 -4.31 -7.95
C ASN A 126 3.37 -5.73 -8.18
N PHE A 127 2.25 -5.85 -8.86
CA PHE A 127 1.58 -7.13 -9.12
C PHE A 127 2.40 -8.10 -10.00
N ARG A 128 3.44 -7.64 -10.70
CA ARG A 128 4.31 -8.50 -11.53
C ARG A 128 4.96 -9.62 -10.72
N GLU A 129 5.33 -9.33 -9.48
CA GLU A 129 6.05 -10.28 -8.62
C GLU A 129 5.22 -10.78 -7.44
N VAL A 130 3.98 -10.28 -7.27
CA VAL A 130 3.18 -10.58 -6.08
C VAL A 130 3.00 -12.08 -5.86
N ALA A 131 2.68 -12.83 -6.92
CA ALA A 131 2.49 -14.28 -6.85
C ALA A 131 3.78 -15.05 -6.50
N SER A 132 4.96 -14.48 -6.72
CA SER A 132 6.24 -15.08 -6.32
C SER A 132 6.48 -14.98 -4.82
N TYR A 133 6.01 -13.93 -4.17
CA TYR A 133 6.25 -13.66 -2.75
C TYR A 133 5.09 -14.05 -1.85
N TYR A 134 3.85 -14.11 -2.37
CA TYR A 134 2.65 -14.31 -1.58
C TYR A 134 1.77 -15.44 -2.09
N ASN A 135 1.07 -16.09 -1.16
CA ASN A 135 -0.17 -16.79 -1.46
C ASN A 135 -1.27 -15.73 -1.50
N ILE A 136 -2.14 -15.81 -2.50
CA ILE A 136 -3.18 -14.81 -2.75
C ILE A 136 -4.54 -15.49 -2.58
N GLU A 137 -5.35 -14.96 -1.69
CA GLU A 137 -6.78 -15.26 -1.59
C GLU A 137 -7.55 -14.01 -2.01
N GLY A 138 -8.74 -14.21 -2.57
CA GLY A 138 -9.54 -13.09 -3.07
C GLY A 138 -11.02 -13.27 -2.89
N SER A 139 -11.73 -12.15 -2.80
CA SER A 139 -13.19 -12.09 -2.86
C SER A 139 -13.64 -10.87 -3.66
N LYS A 140 -14.87 -10.97 -4.21
CA LYS A 140 -15.54 -9.86 -4.88
C LYS A 140 -16.67 -9.32 -4.01
N ASN A 141 -16.75 -7.99 -3.92
CA ASN A 141 -17.87 -7.28 -3.31
C ASN A 141 -18.40 -6.25 -4.33
N GLY A 142 -19.44 -6.60 -5.06
CA GLY A 142 -19.89 -5.82 -6.20
C GLY A 142 -18.83 -5.76 -7.30
N SER A 143 -18.38 -4.55 -7.65
CA SER A 143 -17.30 -4.33 -8.61
C SER A 143 -15.91 -4.41 -8.01
N ASP A 144 -15.79 -4.38 -6.68
CA ASP A 144 -14.52 -4.25 -5.98
C ASP A 144 -13.92 -5.62 -5.65
N TYR A 145 -12.60 -5.65 -5.61
CA TYR A 145 -11.82 -6.82 -5.26
C TYR A 145 -11.16 -6.62 -3.91
N GLN A 146 -11.22 -7.65 -3.07
CA GLN A 146 -10.49 -7.74 -1.82
C GLN A 146 -9.52 -8.91 -1.92
N LEU A 147 -8.21 -8.63 -1.79
CA LEU A 147 -7.15 -9.62 -1.86
C LEU A 147 -6.44 -9.68 -0.50
N THR A 148 -6.22 -10.89 0.00
CA THR A 148 -5.36 -11.15 1.16
C THR A 148 -4.07 -11.81 0.68
N LEU A 149 -2.95 -11.17 0.94
CA LEU A 149 -1.62 -11.61 0.56
C LEU A 149 -0.90 -12.16 1.80
N THR A 150 -0.62 -13.46 1.81
CA THR A 150 0.10 -14.13 2.90
C THR A 150 1.53 -14.47 2.46
N PRO A 151 2.60 -13.99 3.15
CA PRO A 151 3.97 -14.22 2.72
C PRO A 151 4.34 -15.70 2.65
N LYS A 152 5.00 -16.12 1.57
CA LYS A 152 5.45 -17.52 1.37
C LYS A 152 6.67 -17.88 2.22
N THR A 153 7.58 -16.91 2.45
CA THR A 153 8.86 -17.19 3.13
C THR A 153 8.80 -16.95 4.63
N ALA A 154 9.45 -17.80 5.42
CA ALA A 154 9.53 -17.65 6.87
C ALA A 154 10.22 -16.35 7.30
N ALA A 155 11.19 -15.86 6.50
CA ALA A 155 11.89 -14.61 6.78
C ALA A 155 10.95 -13.42 6.76
N VAL A 156 10.07 -13.33 5.75
CA VAL A 156 9.08 -12.25 5.64
C VAL A 156 7.99 -12.41 6.69
N ARG A 157 7.53 -13.64 6.98
CA ARG A 157 6.53 -13.89 8.04
C ARG A 157 6.95 -13.46 9.45
N LYS A 158 8.26 -13.37 9.72
CA LYS A 158 8.77 -12.80 11.00
C LYS A 158 8.47 -11.31 11.16
N LEU A 159 8.20 -10.60 10.07
CA LEU A 159 7.96 -9.16 10.05
C LEU A 159 6.51 -8.83 9.67
N LEU A 160 5.92 -9.61 8.79
CA LEU A 160 4.64 -9.36 8.15
C LEU A 160 3.77 -10.60 8.20
N GLN A 161 2.58 -10.50 8.79
CA GLN A 161 1.61 -11.59 8.83
C GLN A 161 0.81 -11.67 7.52
N SER A 162 0.19 -10.56 7.11
CA SER A 162 -0.57 -10.46 5.86
C SER A 162 -0.67 -9.01 5.39
N VAL A 163 -1.05 -8.85 4.12
CA VAL A 163 -1.46 -7.57 3.54
C VAL A 163 -2.83 -7.76 2.91
N ASP A 164 -3.81 -6.93 3.31
CA ASP A 164 -5.11 -6.90 2.67
C ASP A 164 -5.17 -5.69 1.72
N LEU A 165 -5.59 -5.95 0.49
CA LEU A 165 -5.72 -4.94 -0.56
C LEU A 165 -7.18 -4.82 -0.96
N THR A 166 -7.68 -3.61 -1.02
CA THR A 166 -8.95 -3.30 -1.69
C THR A 166 -8.66 -2.57 -2.99
N ILE A 167 -9.21 -3.08 -4.08
CA ILE A 167 -9.03 -2.55 -5.43
C ILE A 167 -10.43 -2.32 -5.98
N ASP A 168 -10.71 -1.12 -6.49
CA ASP A 168 -12.00 -0.81 -7.07
C ASP A 168 -12.22 -1.44 -8.45
N GLY A 169 -13.44 -1.33 -8.98
CA GLY A 169 -13.80 -1.87 -10.29
C GLY A 169 -13.00 -1.30 -11.46
N ASN A 170 -12.30 -0.18 -11.29
CA ASN A 170 -11.40 0.43 -12.27
C ASN A 170 -9.95 -0.01 -12.10
N LEU A 171 -9.70 -1.05 -11.31
CA LEU A 171 -8.37 -1.57 -10.96
C LEU A 171 -7.49 -0.54 -10.22
N THR A 172 -8.11 0.33 -9.43
CA THR A 172 -7.42 1.35 -8.63
C THR A 172 -7.28 0.86 -7.18
N PRO A 173 -6.09 0.86 -6.59
CA PRO A 173 -5.93 0.58 -5.17
C PRO A 173 -6.59 1.69 -4.35
N VAL A 174 -7.50 1.32 -3.46
CA VAL A 174 -8.21 2.27 -2.59
C VAL A 174 -7.86 2.09 -1.12
N ARG A 175 -7.43 0.90 -0.71
CA ARG A 175 -7.04 0.63 0.67
C ARG A 175 -6.00 -0.49 0.76
N VAL A 176 -5.06 -0.32 1.67
CA VAL A 176 -4.08 -1.35 2.06
C VAL A 176 -4.10 -1.47 3.57
N ILE A 177 -4.19 -2.70 4.09
CA ILE A 177 -4.04 -2.98 5.51
C ILE A 177 -2.87 -3.94 5.66
N ILE A 178 -1.90 -3.56 6.48
CA ILE A 178 -0.72 -4.37 6.79
C ILE A 178 -0.88 -4.88 8.23
N HIS A 179 -0.86 -6.19 8.38
CA HIS A 179 -0.80 -6.87 9.68
C HIS A 179 0.64 -7.30 9.93
N ASP A 180 1.31 -6.67 10.89
CA ASP A 180 2.67 -7.08 11.24
C ASP A 180 2.67 -8.32 12.16
N SER A 181 3.83 -8.92 12.33
CA SER A 181 3.99 -10.12 13.18
C SER A 181 3.87 -9.84 14.67
N LYS A 182 3.80 -8.57 15.10
CA LYS A 182 3.66 -8.15 16.50
C LYS A 182 2.22 -7.73 16.84
N GLY A 183 1.28 -7.92 15.92
CA GLY A 183 -0.13 -7.55 16.08
C GLY A 183 -0.43 -6.07 15.87
N GLN A 184 0.49 -5.32 15.29
CA GLN A 184 0.24 -3.93 14.87
C GLN A 184 -0.49 -3.92 13.53
N ILE A 185 -1.39 -2.96 13.34
CA ILE A 185 -2.16 -2.80 12.12
C ILE A 185 -1.89 -1.41 11.55
N PHE A 186 -1.48 -1.40 10.28
CA PHE A 186 -1.26 -0.18 9.50
C PHE A 186 -2.30 -0.16 8.38
N THR A 187 -3.16 0.84 8.40
CA THR A 187 -4.17 1.02 7.36
C THR A 187 -3.84 2.26 6.55
N GLU A 188 -3.70 2.12 5.25
CA GLU A 188 -3.62 3.24 4.31
C GLU A 188 -4.87 3.28 3.43
N THR A 189 -5.50 4.44 3.35
CA THR A 189 -6.61 4.73 2.43
C THR A 189 -6.14 5.75 1.43
N TYR A 190 -6.34 5.46 0.14
CA TYR A 190 -5.90 6.30 -0.96
C TYR A 190 -7.06 7.08 -1.55
N THR A 191 -6.82 8.34 -1.89
CA THR A 191 -7.75 9.23 -2.59
C THR A 191 -7.04 9.97 -3.70
N ASN A 192 -7.80 10.49 -4.67
CA ASN A 192 -7.24 11.21 -5.83
C ASN A 192 -6.14 10.42 -6.56
N VAL A 193 -6.34 9.11 -6.67
CA VAL A 193 -5.41 8.23 -7.36
C VAL A 193 -5.38 8.56 -8.85
N ARG A 194 -4.19 8.80 -9.38
CA ARG A 194 -3.95 9.10 -10.81
C ARG A 194 -2.79 8.27 -11.32
N ARG A 195 -2.86 7.93 -12.60
CA ARG A 195 -1.82 7.21 -13.33
C ARG A 195 -1.24 8.15 -14.39
N ASP A 196 -0.28 8.97 -13.96
CA ASP A 196 0.38 9.95 -14.80
C ASP A 196 1.85 9.55 -15.04
N THR A 197 2.43 10.01 -16.12
CA THR A 197 3.89 9.91 -16.29
C THR A 197 4.57 10.84 -15.30
N LEU A 198 5.45 10.29 -14.46
CA LEU A 198 6.19 11.04 -13.45
C LEU A 198 7.61 11.31 -13.93
N PRO A 199 8.12 12.56 -13.81
CA PRO A 199 9.49 12.87 -14.14
C PRO A 199 10.47 12.17 -13.18
N ALA A 200 11.66 11.82 -13.65
CA ALA A 200 12.69 11.16 -12.84
C ALA A 200 13.04 11.95 -11.57
N SER A 201 13.02 13.27 -11.65
CA SER A 201 13.29 14.19 -10.52
C SER A 201 12.29 14.03 -9.36
N THR A 202 11.11 13.44 -9.58
CA THR A 202 10.18 13.10 -8.50
C THR A 202 10.83 12.19 -7.45
N PHE A 203 11.73 11.31 -7.88
CA PHE A 203 12.39 10.31 -7.02
C PHE A 203 13.82 10.70 -6.66
N GLU A 204 14.18 11.96 -6.86
CA GLU A 204 15.44 12.53 -6.41
C GLU A 204 15.21 13.32 -5.11
N PHE A 205 16.15 13.24 -4.19
CA PHE A 205 16.10 14.01 -2.96
C PHE A 205 17.47 14.60 -2.66
N SER A 206 17.50 15.92 -2.52
CA SER A 206 18.67 16.68 -2.06
C SER A 206 18.35 17.29 -0.71
N ALA A 207 19.17 16.97 0.29
CA ALA A 207 18.98 17.49 1.63
C ALA A 207 19.26 19.02 1.66
N PRO A 208 18.44 19.82 2.36
CA PRO A 208 18.73 21.23 2.57
C PRO A 208 20.08 21.46 3.26
N PRO A 209 20.72 22.62 3.07
CA PRO A 209 21.95 22.99 3.78
C PRO A 209 21.79 22.87 5.30
N GLY A 210 22.82 22.37 6.00
CA GLY A 210 22.80 22.16 7.44
C GLY A 210 22.17 20.84 7.91
N THR A 211 21.67 20.00 6.98
CA THR A 211 21.12 18.70 7.31
C THR A 211 22.20 17.75 7.83
N LYS A 212 21.93 17.12 8.97
CA LYS A 212 22.76 16.03 9.52
C LYS A 212 22.42 14.73 8.81
N VAL A 213 23.42 14.11 8.17
CA VAL A 213 23.25 12.83 7.48
C VAL A 213 23.72 11.69 8.37
N SER A 214 22.90 10.64 8.51
CA SER A 214 23.23 9.43 9.24
C SER A 214 22.95 8.18 8.40
N THR A 215 23.69 7.11 8.69
CA THR A 215 23.48 5.77 8.12
C THR A 215 23.23 4.80 9.29
N PRO A 216 21.99 4.72 9.83
CA PRO A 216 21.70 4.08 11.12
C PRO A 216 22.10 2.61 11.21
N LEU A 217 22.25 1.94 10.06
CA LEU A 217 22.65 0.53 10.00
C LEU A 217 24.14 0.34 9.62
N GLY A 218 24.92 1.41 9.61
CA GLY A 218 26.32 1.43 9.19
C GLY A 218 26.48 1.45 7.64
N ASN A 219 27.69 1.75 7.19
CA ASN A 219 28.07 1.73 5.76
C ASN A 219 28.33 0.30 5.27
#